data_388fe96560bbbb29c915f5137a0caab3
#
_entry.id   388fe96560bbbb29c915f5137a0caab3
#
_cell.length_a   1.000
_cell.length_b   1.000
_cell.length_c   1.000
_cell.angle_alpha   90.00
_cell.angle_beta   90.00
_cell.angle_gamma   90.00
#
_symmetry.space_group_name_H-M   'P 1'
#
loop_
_entity.id
_entity.type
_entity.pdbx_description
1 polymer ?
#
loop_
_entity_poly.entity_id
_entity_poly.type
_entity_poly.pdbx_seq_one_letter_code
_entity_poly.pdbx_strand_id
1 'polypeptide(L)'
;MTAPAGPTELAPPGAPVPRAGPLLQYALLAGPLLSMLDSSIVNVAVEPIARELGASLTVVQWTVSGYLLALGAGLAGTAFLARRFGTLPAYRASVIAFTAASALCALAPDAGVLVGARVVQGLGAAPLVPLAMSMLLGRDSKGARAISPVAGMLLFLGPALGPTVGGALIGAVGWRAIFLINVPLGALAAVAVRYVPAAMAPGRRPGARFDLPGLILLAAGLTGLLLGASLGASEGWTAPVTWIPLAAGAALTASYAGWAARREQPALDLSLTRQRGPALSMALCALASVVTWAAVFLLPVFVQSVQGRSALAAGLALAPQGLITGLSAVLAPRWLAGLTVRVTVLAGFAVLAVATLGLLLIMTATPLWLIAAILAGRSVAIGLVVAPLLQALVQPLRPDQLGDANTLFNTWQRIAGSFGIGLVAALYATRARTLGPVAALHSTGLVLVALAAVGALGALVLPGVRNTAMARY
;
A
#
# COMPACT_ATOMS: atom_id res chain seq x y z
N MET A 1 38.94 31.01 20.81
CA MET A 1 37.60 31.62 20.91
C MET A 1 37.04 31.64 19.50
N THR A 2 36.31 30.64 19.10
CA THR A 2 35.61 30.58 17.81
C THR A 2 34.16 30.99 18.06
N ALA A 3 33.70 31.99 17.32
CA ALA A 3 32.36 32.55 17.43
C ALA A 3 31.29 31.48 17.08
N PRO A 4 30.10 31.47 17.73
CA PRO A 4 29.03 30.57 17.40
C PRO A 4 28.45 30.96 16.04
N ALA A 5 28.25 29.95 15.18
CA ALA A 5 27.55 30.10 13.89
C ALA A 5 26.16 30.72 14.12
N GLY A 6 25.92 31.87 13.50
CA GLY A 6 24.66 32.59 13.56
C GLY A 6 23.48 31.76 13.00
N PRO A 7 22.20 32.14 13.29
CA PRO A 7 21.03 31.46 12.83
C PRO A 7 20.99 31.48 11.30
N THR A 8 20.83 30.30 10.71
CA THR A 8 20.68 30.12 9.25
C THR A 8 19.55 31.00 8.74
N GLU A 9 19.88 32.05 8.00
CA GLU A 9 18.97 32.99 7.37
C GLU A 9 17.90 32.21 6.58
N LEU A 10 16.66 32.36 6.97
CA LEU A 10 15.51 31.90 6.18
C LEU A 10 15.52 32.68 4.88
N ALA A 11 15.63 31.99 3.77
CA ALA A 11 15.57 32.60 2.44
C ALA A 11 14.31 33.49 2.33
N PRO A 12 14.43 34.69 1.70
CA PRO A 12 13.33 35.64 1.61
C PRO A 12 12.11 35.02 0.92
N PRO A 13 10.87 35.37 1.36
CA PRO A 13 9.66 34.90 0.72
C PRO A 13 9.62 35.40 -0.75
N GLY A 14 9.69 34.49 -1.70
CA GLY A 14 9.64 34.81 -3.14
C GLY A 14 10.90 34.46 -3.94
N ALA A 15 11.98 33.93 -3.33
CA ALA A 15 13.11 33.44 -4.12
C ALA A 15 12.67 32.27 -5.02
N PRO A 16 12.98 32.27 -6.34
CA PRO A 16 12.60 31.18 -7.23
C PRO A 16 13.28 29.91 -6.79
N VAL A 17 12.48 28.93 -6.33
CA VAL A 17 13.00 27.62 -5.95
C VAL A 17 13.52 26.92 -7.21
N PRO A 18 14.78 26.43 -7.23
CA PRO A 18 15.36 25.82 -8.40
C PRO A 18 14.47 24.71 -8.97
N ARG A 19 14.26 24.71 -10.27
CA ARG A 19 13.55 23.60 -10.95
C ARG A 19 14.36 22.32 -10.76
N ALA A 20 13.72 21.24 -10.31
CA ALA A 20 14.37 19.93 -10.21
C ALA A 20 14.73 19.48 -11.62
N GLY A 21 16.02 19.46 -11.96
CA GLY A 21 16.49 18.80 -13.17
C GLY A 21 16.15 17.30 -13.15
N PRO A 22 16.19 16.61 -14.30
CA PRO A 22 15.81 15.19 -14.39
C PRO A 22 16.54 14.32 -13.36
N LEU A 23 17.84 14.52 -13.20
CA LEU A 23 18.67 13.75 -12.25
C LEU A 23 18.15 13.85 -10.80
N LEU A 24 17.72 15.05 -10.40
CA LEU A 24 17.18 15.29 -9.06
C LEU A 24 15.81 14.66 -8.86
N GLN A 25 14.98 14.63 -9.91
CA GLN A 25 13.70 13.90 -9.88
C GLN A 25 13.94 12.40 -9.68
N TYR A 26 14.90 11.80 -10.40
CA TYR A 26 15.25 10.39 -10.25
C TYR A 26 15.79 10.07 -8.86
N ALA A 27 16.63 10.94 -8.29
CA ALA A 27 17.13 10.79 -6.92
C ALA A 27 15.99 10.78 -5.88
N LEU A 28 15.00 11.67 -6.03
CA LEU A 28 13.84 11.72 -5.15
C LEU A 28 12.86 10.57 -5.36
N LEU A 29 12.73 10.05 -6.58
CA LEU A 29 11.83 8.94 -6.89
C LEU A 29 12.45 7.56 -6.60
N ALA A 30 13.75 7.47 -6.36
CA ALA A 30 14.41 6.20 -6.05
C ALA A 30 13.82 5.51 -4.80
N GLY A 31 13.57 6.25 -3.71
CA GLY A 31 12.93 5.71 -2.51
C GLY A 31 11.50 5.19 -2.74
N PRO A 32 10.58 5.98 -3.34
CA PRO A 32 9.27 5.51 -3.79
C PRO A 32 9.33 4.26 -4.66
N LEU A 33 10.21 4.23 -5.67
CA LEU A 33 10.37 3.09 -6.56
C LEU A 33 10.79 1.83 -5.79
N LEU A 34 11.78 1.95 -4.88
CA LEU A 34 12.20 0.85 -4.00
C LEU A 34 11.06 0.30 -3.16
N SER A 35 10.30 1.19 -2.50
CA SER A 35 9.15 0.77 -1.68
C SER A 35 8.06 0.09 -2.50
N MET A 36 7.79 0.57 -3.71
CA MET A 36 6.78 -0.01 -4.60
C MET A 36 7.23 -1.35 -5.18
N LEU A 37 8.49 -1.46 -5.58
CA LEU A 37 9.09 -2.70 -6.05
C LEU A 37 9.05 -3.75 -4.94
N ASP A 38 9.54 -3.41 -3.74
CA ASP A 38 9.60 -4.29 -2.58
C ASP A 38 8.21 -4.82 -2.17
N SER A 39 7.18 -3.95 -2.16
CA SER A 39 5.83 -4.35 -1.82
C SER A 39 5.21 -5.35 -2.81
N SER A 40 5.65 -5.35 -4.06
CA SER A 40 5.13 -6.24 -5.10
C SER A 40 5.97 -7.52 -5.27
N ILE A 41 7.28 -7.42 -5.11
CA ILE A 41 8.23 -8.53 -5.32
C ILE A 41 8.01 -9.67 -4.31
N VAL A 42 7.64 -9.35 -3.07
CA VAL A 42 7.46 -10.34 -1.98
C VAL A 42 6.28 -11.28 -2.23
N ASN A 43 5.27 -10.87 -3.02
CA ASN A 43 4.11 -11.71 -3.30
C ASN A 43 4.46 -13.05 -3.99
N VAL A 44 5.53 -13.09 -4.80
CA VAL A 44 6.00 -14.33 -5.45
C VAL A 44 6.96 -15.14 -4.58
N ALA A 45 7.40 -14.58 -3.45
CA ALA A 45 8.35 -15.21 -2.53
C ALA A 45 7.66 -15.97 -1.39
N VAL A 46 6.36 -15.78 -1.16
CA VAL A 46 5.63 -16.34 -0.02
C VAL A 46 5.77 -17.86 0.05
N GLU A 47 5.57 -18.55 -1.06
CA GLU A 47 5.69 -20.02 -1.10
C GLU A 47 7.16 -20.49 -0.92
N PRO A 48 8.16 -19.95 -1.66
CA PRO A 48 9.56 -20.26 -1.43
C PRO A 48 10.03 -20.02 0.03
N ILE A 49 9.60 -18.92 0.66
CA ILE A 49 9.90 -18.61 2.06
C ILE A 49 9.27 -19.66 2.98
N ALA A 50 7.99 -20.00 2.79
CA ALA A 50 7.29 -20.97 3.60
C ALA A 50 7.98 -22.34 3.56
N ARG A 51 8.38 -22.77 2.37
CA ARG A 51 9.06 -24.05 2.17
C ARG A 51 10.45 -24.08 2.79
N GLU A 52 11.28 -23.03 2.57
CA GLU A 52 12.66 -23.02 3.07
C GLU A 52 12.74 -22.83 4.58
N LEU A 53 11.87 -22.00 5.16
CA LEU A 53 11.83 -21.77 6.61
C LEU A 53 10.95 -22.79 7.38
N GLY A 54 10.33 -23.74 6.69
CA GLY A 54 9.45 -24.74 7.31
C GLY A 54 8.22 -24.14 8.01
N ALA A 55 7.77 -22.95 7.57
CA ALA A 55 6.69 -22.21 8.19
C ALA A 55 5.37 -22.34 7.41
N SER A 56 4.23 -22.23 8.11
CA SER A 56 2.92 -22.27 7.47
C SER A 56 2.67 -21.01 6.64
N LEU A 57 1.85 -21.13 5.60
CA LEU A 57 1.42 -19.98 4.80
C LEU A 57 0.74 -18.89 5.65
N THR A 58 0.04 -19.29 6.72
CA THR A 58 -0.60 -18.37 7.67
C THR A 58 0.43 -17.53 8.44
N VAL A 59 1.61 -18.04 8.70
CA VAL A 59 2.71 -17.29 9.32
C VAL A 59 3.41 -16.43 8.27
N VAL A 60 3.76 -17.01 7.12
CA VAL A 60 4.53 -16.30 6.10
C VAL A 60 3.72 -15.16 5.45
N GLN A 61 2.40 -15.26 5.37
CA GLN A 61 1.55 -14.16 4.87
C GLN A 61 1.76 -12.83 5.65
N TRP A 62 2.23 -12.91 6.92
CA TRP A 62 2.57 -11.73 7.70
C TRP A 62 3.75 -10.94 7.14
N THR A 63 4.61 -11.55 6.32
CA THR A 63 5.68 -10.83 5.61
C THR A 63 5.12 -9.80 4.62
N VAL A 64 3.90 -10.02 4.13
CA VAL A 64 3.18 -9.09 3.24
C VAL A 64 2.21 -8.23 4.04
N SER A 65 1.29 -8.85 4.80
CA SER A 65 0.25 -8.13 5.54
C SER A 65 0.82 -7.27 6.68
N GLY A 66 1.82 -7.77 7.41
CA GLY A 66 2.51 -7.02 8.48
C GLY A 66 3.26 -5.79 7.93
N TYR A 67 3.91 -5.93 6.78
CA TYR A 67 4.53 -4.80 6.08
C TYR A 67 3.49 -3.75 5.69
N LEU A 68 2.36 -4.15 5.07
CA LEU A 68 1.30 -3.22 4.66
C LEU A 68 0.65 -2.53 5.86
N LEU A 69 0.44 -3.25 6.95
CA LEU A 69 -0.10 -2.70 8.18
C LEU A 69 0.85 -1.66 8.80
N ALA A 70 2.14 -2.01 8.89
CA ALA A 70 3.19 -1.11 9.39
C ALA A 70 3.35 0.13 8.49
N LEU A 71 3.32 -0.05 7.17
CA LEU A 71 3.36 1.04 6.21
C LEU A 71 2.14 1.95 6.38
N GLY A 72 0.94 1.39 6.50
CA GLY A 72 -0.29 2.14 6.75
C GLY A 72 -0.21 2.96 8.05
N ALA A 73 0.19 2.32 9.16
CA ALA A 73 0.38 3.01 10.44
C ALA A 73 1.45 4.10 10.37
N GLY A 74 2.58 3.82 9.71
CA GLY A 74 3.68 4.77 9.53
C GLY A 74 3.31 6.01 8.71
N LEU A 75 2.37 5.87 7.74
CA LEU A 75 1.85 7.01 6.97
C LEU A 75 1.25 8.08 7.88
N ALA A 76 0.52 7.69 8.92
CA ALA A 76 -0.05 8.63 9.89
C ALA A 76 1.03 9.48 10.60
N GLY A 77 2.23 8.92 10.83
CA GLY A 77 3.36 9.63 11.43
C GLY A 77 4.16 10.50 10.46
N THR A 78 3.98 10.36 9.16
CA THR A 78 4.83 11.00 8.15
C THR A 78 4.80 12.53 8.21
N ALA A 79 3.60 13.10 8.35
CA ALA A 79 3.44 14.56 8.43
C ALA A 79 4.13 15.14 9.68
N PHE A 80 4.09 14.43 10.80
CA PHE A 80 4.83 14.82 12.00
C PHE A 80 6.34 14.78 11.77
N LEU A 81 6.87 13.68 11.20
CA LEU A 81 8.30 13.56 10.89
C LEU A 81 8.79 14.74 10.04
N ALA A 82 8.04 15.10 8.99
CA ALA A 82 8.33 16.22 8.11
C ALA A 82 8.34 17.56 8.86
N ARG A 83 7.35 17.80 9.73
CA ARG A 83 7.27 19.05 10.53
C ARG A 83 8.35 19.12 11.59
N ARG A 84 8.61 18.02 12.29
CA ARG A 84 9.55 17.98 13.44
C ARG A 84 11.00 18.02 13.02
N PHE A 85 11.38 17.23 12.01
CA PHE A 85 12.78 17.04 11.60
C PHE A 85 13.11 17.75 10.28
N GLY A 86 12.11 18.18 9.53
CA GLY A 86 12.24 18.67 8.15
C GLY A 86 12.04 17.56 7.12
N THR A 87 11.51 17.93 5.96
CA THR A 87 11.13 16.96 4.92
C THR A 87 12.32 16.15 4.38
N LEU A 88 13.45 16.82 4.07
CA LEU A 88 14.61 16.17 3.50
C LEU A 88 15.35 15.26 4.51
N PRO A 89 15.62 15.68 5.76
CA PRO A 89 16.20 14.78 6.76
C PRO A 89 15.30 13.57 7.07
N ALA A 90 13.98 13.77 7.18
CA ALA A 90 13.04 12.67 7.39
C ALA A 90 13.05 11.68 6.21
N TYR A 91 13.12 12.17 4.97
CA TYR A 91 13.22 11.34 3.78
C TYR A 91 14.53 10.53 3.76
N ARG A 92 15.67 11.16 4.06
CA ARG A 92 16.99 10.48 4.16
C ARG A 92 16.98 9.38 5.20
N ALA A 93 16.46 9.67 6.40
CA ALA A 93 16.34 8.69 7.47
C ALA A 93 15.45 7.51 7.05
N SER A 94 14.36 7.77 6.32
CA SER A 94 13.46 6.73 5.82
C SER A 94 14.12 5.83 4.77
N VAL A 95 14.91 6.39 3.84
CA VAL A 95 15.67 5.59 2.86
C VAL A 95 16.67 4.68 3.59
N ILE A 96 17.40 5.21 4.58
CA ILE A 96 18.38 4.44 5.36
C ILE A 96 17.68 3.35 6.17
N ALA A 97 16.60 3.68 6.88
CA ALA A 97 15.83 2.73 7.68
C ALA A 97 15.25 1.59 6.83
N PHE A 98 14.67 1.92 5.67
CA PHE A 98 14.16 0.95 4.71
C PHE A 98 15.27 0.01 4.21
N THR A 99 16.42 0.56 3.83
CA THR A 99 17.56 -0.20 3.31
C THR A 99 18.15 -1.13 4.38
N ALA A 100 18.35 -0.63 5.59
CA ALA A 100 18.84 -1.42 6.71
C ALA A 100 17.86 -2.55 7.09
N ALA A 101 16.55 -2.26 7.15
CA ALA A 101 15.54 -3.27 7.41
C ALA A 101 15.47 -4.32 6.28
N SER A 102 15.73 -3.93 5.03
CA SER A 102 15.83 -4.88 3.91
C SER A 102 17.00 -5.85 4.09
N ALA A 103 18.15 -5.35 4.54
CA ALA A 103 19.28 -6.22 4.90
C ALA A 103 18.92 -7.19 6.04
N LEU A 104 18.20 -6.72 7.07
CA LEU A 104 17.70 -7.59 8.15
C LEU A 104 16.74 -8.67 7.62
N CYS A 105 15.85 -8.33 6.68
CA CYS A 105 14.98 -9.31 6.04
C CYS A 105 15.79 -10.41 5.32
N ALA A 106 16.84 -10.02 4.59
CA ALA A 106 17.69 -10.98 3.88
C ALA A 106 18.47 -11.91 4.82
N LEU A 107 18.81 -11.44 6.02
CA LEU A 107 19.56 -12.19 7.04
C LEU A 107 18.65 -12.98 8.00
N ALA A 108 17.33 -12.92 7.84
CA ALA A 108 16.40 -13.56 8.74
C ALA A 108 16.60 -15.09 8.80
N PRO A 109 16.82 -15.69 9.99
CA PRO A 109 17.00 -17.11 10.17
C PRO A 109 15.68 -17.89 10.21
N ASP A 110 14.58 -17.23 10.59
CA ASP A 110 13.24 -17.80 10.71
C ASP A 110 12.15 -16.82 10.30
N ALA A 111 10.92 -17.33 10.18
CA ALA A 111 9.77 -16.54 9.72
C ALA A 111 9.39 -15.42 10.70
N GLY A 112 9.57 -15.61 12.01
CA GLY A 112 9.25 -14.61 13.03
C GLY A 112 10.17 -13.39 12.92
N VAL A 113 11.48 -13.62 12.82
CA VAL A 113 12.47 -12.54 12.60
C VAL A 113 12.21 -11.84 11.27
N LEU A 114 11.89 -12.59 10.20
CA LEU A 114 11.55 -12.00 8.91
C LEU A 114 10.31 -11.10 9.02
N VAL A 115 9.25 -11.54 9.66
CA VAL A 115 8.03 -10.73 9.88
C VAL A 115 8.36 -9.46 10.67
N GLY A 116 9.14 -9.58 11.77
CA GLY A 116 9.58 -8.43 12.55
C GLY A 116 10.38 -7.42 11.71
N ALA A 117 11.34 -7.90 10.92
CA ALA A 117 12.12 -7.06 10.01
C ALA A 117 11.24 -6.38 8.94
N ARG A 118 10.22 -7.09 8.42
CA ARG A 118 9.23 -6.54 7.48
C ARG A 118 8.37 -5.43 8.09
N VAL A 119 8.00 -5.53 9.36
CA VAL A 119 7.30 -4.46 10.09
C VAL A 119 8.19 -3.21 10.17
N VAL A 120 9.47 -3.37 10.55
CA VAL A 120 10.42 -2.24 10.59
C VAL A 120 10.62 -1.64 9.20
N GLN A 121 10.73 -2.48 8.18
CA GLN A 121 10.87 -2.04 6.78
C GLN A 121 9.63 -1.27 6.31
N GLY A 122 8.41 -1.71 6.66
CA GLY A 122 7.15 -1.02 6.35
C GLY A 122 7.05 0.36 6.99
N LEU A 123 7.48 0.51 8.25
CA LEU A 123 7.58 1.81 8.93
C LEU A 123 8.58 2.73 8.22
N GLY A 124 9.74 2.21 7.79
CA GLY A 124 10.74 2.95 7.02
C GLY A 124 10.25 3.34 5.62
N ALA A 125 9.42 2.51 4.99
CA ALA A 125 8.85 2.75 3.67
C ALA A 125 7.77 3.83 3.65
N ALA A 126 7.01 3.96 4.73
CA ALA A 126 5.82 4.82 4.81
C ALA A 126 6.08 6.28 4.40
N PRO A 127 7.14 6.95 4.83
CA PRO A 127 7.40 8.34 4.47
C PRO A 127 7.95 8.53 3.05
N LEU A 128 8.45 7.50 2.38
CA LEU A 128 9.19 7.63 1.12
C LEU A 128 8.38 8.30 0.01
N VAL A 129 7.15 7.83 -0.25
CA VAL A 129 6.29 8.37 -1.31
C VAL A 129 5.81 9.79 -0.98
N PRO A 130 5.15 10.06 0.17
CA PRO A 130 4.60 11.39 0.45
C PRO A 130 5.67 12.47 0.59
N LEU A 131 6.84 12.16 1.17
CA LEU A 131 7.91 13.14 1.31
C LEU A 131 8.58 13.45 -0.03
N ALA A 132 8.82 12.44 -0.88
CA ALA A 132 9.32 12.67 -2.24
C ALA A 132 8.35 13.53 -3.05
N MET A 133 7.03 13.22 -3.01
CA MET A 133 6.02 14.00 -3.70
C MET A 133 5.93 15.44 -3.20
N SER A 134 6.03 15.66 -1.89
CA SER A 134 6.02 17.01 -1.32
C SER A 134 7.21 17.88 -1.77
N MET A 135 8.37 17.26 -1.99
CA MET A 135 9.57 17.94 -2.52
C MET A 135 9.49 18.16 -4.03
N LEU A 136 8.92 17.21 -4.78
CA LEU A 136 8.77 17.31 -6.23
C LEU A 136 7.69 18.32 -6.65
N LEU A 137 6.54 18.31 -6.00
CA LEU A 137 5.39 19.15 -6.37
C LEU A 137 5.49 20.58 -5.80
N GLY A 138 6.27 20.80 -4.74
CA GLY A 138 6.41 22.10 -4.09
C GLY A 138 5.14 22.57 -3.37
N ARG A 139 5.19 23.79 -2.79
CA ARG A 139 4.10 24.37 -2.00
C ARG A 139 3.14 25.26 -2.80
N ASP A 140 3.52 25.71 -3.98
CA ASP A 140 2.75 26.68 -4.73
C ASP A 140 1.95 26.01 -5.84
N SER A 141 0.63 26.03 -5.67
CA SER A 141 -0.34 25.56 -6.67
C SER A 141 -0.29 26.30 -8.02
N LYS A 142 0.40 27.44 -8.09
CA LYS A 142 0.60 28.24 -9.33
C LYS A 142 1.86 27.84 -10.12
N GLY A 143 2.72 26.99 -9.54
CA GLY A 143 3.95 26.51 -10.16
C GLY A 143 4.10 25.00 -10.02
N ALA A 144 3.00 24.24 -10.12
CA ALA A 144 3.05 22.78 -10.07
C ALA A 144 4.14 22.30 -11.03
N ARG A 145 5.26 21.84 -10.46
CA ARG A 145 6.37 21.30 -11.24
C ARG A 145 5.87 20.02 -11.86
N ALA A 146 5.68 20.04 -13.17
CA ALA A 146 5.32 18.82 -13.89
C ALA A 146 6.39 17.76 -13.59
N ILE A 147 5.99 16.67 -12.97
CA ILE A 147 6.82 15.48 -12.91
C ILE A 147 7.05 15.05 -14.36
N SER A 148 8.32 14.83 -14.75
CA SER A 148 8.57 14.39 -16.11
C SER A 148 7.77 13.11 -16.39
N PRO A 149 7.22 12.91 -17.60
CA PRO A 149 6.47 11.70 -17.93
C PRO A 149 7.25 10.42 -17.63
N VAL A 150 8.58 10.43 -17.85
CA VAL A 150 9.47 9.33 -17.55
C VAL A 150 9.55 9.07 -16.03
N ALA A 151 9.67 10.13 -15.22
CA ALA A 151 9.70 10.01 -13.76
C ALA A 151 8.36 9.50 -13.20
N GLY A 152 7.23 9.94 -13.76
CA GLY A 152 5.91 9.40 -13.43
C GLY A 152 5.78 7.92 -13.79
N MET A 153 6.26 7.53 -14.98
CA MET A 153 6.25 6.14 -15.44
C MET A 153 7.05 5.20 -14.52
N LEU A 154 8.18 5.67 -13.96
CA LEU A 154 8.99 4.87 -13.03
C LEU A 154 8.20 4.42 -11.80
N LEU A 155 7.27 5.22 -11.29
CA LEU A 155 6.42 4.85 -10.14
C LEU A 155 5.50 3.66 -10.46
N PHE A 156 5.08 3.51 -11.69
CA PHE A 156 4.24 2.38 -12.12
C PHE A 156 5.06 1.15 -12.54
N LEU A 157 6.34 1.33 -12.89
CA LEU A 157 7.23 0.22 -13.21
C LEU A 157 7.53 -0.68 -12.01
N GLY A 158 7.64 -0.12 -10.80
CA GLY A 158 7.89 -0.90 -9.59
C GLY A 158 6.89 -2.05 -9.39
N PRO A 159 5.58 -1.77 -9.27
CA PRO A 159 4.56 -2.82 -9.18
C PRO A 159 4.50 -3.76 -10.38
N ALA A 160 4.79 -3.24 -11.59
CA ALA A 160 4.75 -4.04 -12.81
C ALA A 160 5.90 -5.04 -12.91
N LEU A 161 7.12 -4.57 -12.61
CA LEU A 161 8.35 -5.38 -12.74
C LEU A 161 8.63 -6.24 -11.51
N GLY A 162 8.13 -5.83 -10.32
CA GLY A 162 8.42 -6.50 -9.06
C GLY A 162 8.25 -8.01 -9.09
N PRO A 163 7.07 -8.54 -9.45
CA PRO A 163 6.84 -9.98 -9.46
C PRO A 163 7.75 -10.73 -10.45
N THR A 164 8.01 -10.15 -11.63
CA THR A 164 8.87 -10.77 -12.65
C THR A 164 10.33 -10.78 -12.21
N VAL A 165 10.84 -9.64 -11.73
CA VAL A 165 12.20 -9.51 -11.19
C VAL A 165 12.36 -10.42 -9.97
N GLY A 166 11.35 -10.45 -9.08
CA GLY A 166 11.32 -11.34 -7.92
C GLY A 166 11.39 -12.80 -8.30
N GLY A 167 10.57 -13.22 -9.25
CA GLY A 167 10.56 -14.59 -9.72
C GLY A 167 11.90 -15.00 -10.34
N ALA A 168 12.54 -14.12 -11.11
CA ALA A 168 13.87 -14.34 -11.68
C ALA A 168 14.96 -14.45 -10.60
N LEU A 169 14.97 -13.54 -9.63
CA LEU A 169 15.93 -13.56 -8.51
C LEU A 169 15.75 -14.80 -7.64
N ILE A 170 14.52 -15.20 -7.33
CA ILE A 170 14.22 -16.40 -6.54
C ILE A 170 14.73 -17.64 -7.26
N GLY A 171 14.51 -17.75 -8.57
CA GLY A 171 14.97 -18.87 -9.39
C GLY A 171 16.49 -18.96 -9.52
N ALA A 172 17.19 -17.82 -9.53
CA ALA A 172 18.64 -17.77 -9.71
C ALA A 172 19.43 -17.92 -8.40
N VAL A 173 18.98 -17.25 -7.31
CA VAL A 173 19.79 -17.03 -6.09
C VAL A 173 19.01 -17.36 -4.80
N GLY A 174 17.70 -17.55 -4.90
CA GLY A 174 16.81 -17.78 -3.75
C GLY A 174 16.07 -16.52 -3.29
N TRP A 175 15.10 -16.71 -2.38
CA TRP A 175 14.20 -15.65 -1.95
C TRP A 175 14.89 -14.49 -1.21
N ARG A 176 16.02 -14.73 -0.57
CA ARG A 176 16.78 -13.67 0.12
C ARG A 176 17.25 -12.56 -0.81
N ALA A 177 17.48 -12.90 -2.09
CA ALA A 177 17.90 -11.95 -3.11
C ALA A 177 16.90 -10.82 -3.37
N ILE A 178 15.58 -11.06 -3.15
CA ILE A 178 14.55 -10.02 -3.31
C ILE A 178 14.70 -8.87 -2.30
N PHE A 179 15.26 -9.17 -1.12
CA PHE A 179 15.58 -8.15 -0.13
C PHE A 179 16.98 -7.57 -0.35
N LEU A 180 17.95 -8.40 -0.71
CA LEU A 180 19.32 -7.94 -0.97
C LEU A 180 19.40 -6.93 -2.11
N ILE A 181 18.56 -7.00 -3.14
CA ILE A 181 18.54 -6.04 -4.26
C ILE A 181 18.25 -4.62 -3.77
N ASN A 182 17.47 -4.47 -2.69
CA ASN A 182 17.15 -3.16 -2.12
C ASN A 182 18.37 -2.52 -1.43
N VAL A 183 19.39 -3.29 -1.04
CA VAL A 183 20.54 -2.77 -0.30
C VAL A 183 21.43 -1.89 -1.21
N PRO A 184 21.94 -2.36 -2.36
CA PRO A 184 22.72 -1.49 -3.24
C PRO A 184 21.89 -0.35 -3.83
N LEU A 185 20.63 -0.61 -4.20
CA LEU A 185 19.75 0.43 -4.75
C LEU A 185 19.40 1.49 -3.70
N GLY A 186 19.15 1.08 -2.44
CA GLY A 186 18.90 1.99 -1.34
C GLY A 186 20.14 2.79 -0.92
N ALA A 187 21.33 2.18 -0.96
CA ALA A 187 22.59 2.88 -0.74
C ALA A 187 22.81 3.95 -1.83
N LEU A 188 22.57 3.61 -3.08
CA LEU A 188 22.64 4.55 -4.21
C LEU A 188 21.62 5.69 -4.02
N ALA A 189 20.39 5.38 -3.65
CA ALA A 189 19.36 6.38 -3.35
C ALA A 189 19.79 7.29 -2.19
N ALA A 190 20.33 6.75 -1.10
CA ALA A 190 20.82 7.51 0.04
C ALA A 190 21.97 8.46 -0.34
N VAL A 191 22.87 8.03 -1.24
CA VAL A 191 23.92 8.89 -1.79
C VAL A 191 23.32 9.98 -2.69
N ALA A 192 22.43 9.61 -3.62
CA ALA A 192 21.80 10.54 -4.55
C ALA A 192 21.02 11.66 -3.82
N VAL A 193 20.34 11.32 -2.73
CA VAL A 193 19.57 12.28 -1.92
C VAL A 193 20.48 13.30 -1.19
N ARG A 194 21.79 13.04 -1.02
CA ARG A 194 22.73 14.04 -0.46
C ARG A 194 22.85 15.27 -1.35
N TYR A 195 22.65 15.12 -2.65
CA TYR A 195 22.72 16.21 -3.63
C TYR A 195 21.41 16.99 -3.78
N VAL A 196 20.34 16.60 -3.05
CA VAL A 196 19.06 17.33 -3.07
C VAL A 196 19.22 18.63 -2.30
N PRO A 197 19.00 19.82 -2.93
CA PRO A 197 19.11 21.11 -2.26
C PRO A 197 18.09 21.24 -1.12
N ALA A 198 18.53 21.75 0.03
CA ALA A 198 17.66 21.99 1.18
C ALA A 198 16.50 22.95 0.85
N ALA A 199 16.70 23.87 -0.09
CA ALA A 199 15.68 24.82 -0.57
C ALA A 199 14.47 24.14 -1.22
N MET A 200 14.57 22.88 -1.66
CA MET A 200 13.45 22.11 -2.19
C MET A 200 12.55 21.50 -1.12
N ALA A 201 13.03 21.46 0.12
CA ALA A 201 12.30 20.82 1.21
C ALA A 201 11.56 21.87 2.06
N PRO A 202 10.29 21.68 2.38
CA PRO A 202 9.59 22.51 3.36
C PRO A 202 10.34 22.49 4.70
N GLY A 203 10.55 23.68 5.27
CA GLY A 203 11.29 23.87 6.52
C GLY A 203 10.58 23.25 7.74
N ARG A 204 11.32 23.13 8.81
CA ARG A 204 10.84 22.68 10.13
C ARG A 204 9.77 23.62 10.66
N ARG A 205 8.75 23.07 11.33
CA ARG A 205 7.79 23.84 12.12
C ARG A 205 7.96 23.47 13.59
N PRO A 206 8.56 24.34 14.42
CA PRO A 206 8.66 24.11 15.86
C PRO A 206 7.27 23.97 16.48
N GLY A 207 7.11 23.08 17.47
CA GLY A 207 5.84 22.91 18.20
C GLY A 207 4.90 21.84 17.66
N ALA A 208 5.23 21.12 16.58
CA ALA A 208 4.45 19.97 16.14
C ALA A 208 4.44 18.89 17.25
N ARG A 209 3.26 18.56 17.76
CA ARG A 209 3.06 17.45 18.72
C ARG A 209 2.77 16.17 17.96
N PHE A 210 3.37 15.08 18.39
CA PHE A 210 3.14 13.75 17.83
C PHE A 210 2.19 12.98 18.71
N ASP A 211 1.14 12.44 18.12
CA ASP A 211 0.18 11.60 18.81
C ASP A 211 0.70 10.15 18.86
N LEU A 212 1.84 9.95 19.56
CA LEU A 212 2.41 8.60 19.74
C LEU A 212 1.43 7.64 20.45
N PRO A 213 0.71 8.05 21.53
CA PRO A 213 -0.28 7.16 22.13
C PRO A 213 -1.39 6.75 21.17
N GLY A 214 -1.92 7.69 20.38
CA GLY A 214 -2.93 7.38 19.36
C GLY A 214 -2.41 6.43 18.30
N LEU A 215 -1.17 6.63 17.82
CA LEU A 215 -0.56 5.73 16.86
C LEU A 215 -0.37 4.31 17.43
N ILE A 216 0.08 4.19 18.68
CA ILE A 216 0.24 2.89 19.35
C ILE A 216 -1.11 2.20 19.52
N LEU A 217 -2.14 2.90 19.98
CA LEU A 217 -3.49 2.36 20.11
C LEU A 217 -4.02 1.84 18.77
N LEU A 218 -3.86 2.62 17.71
CA LEU A 218 -4.31 2.25 16.36
C LEU A 218 -3.55 1.03 15.85
N ALA A 219 -2.21 1.08 15.88
CA ALA A 219 -1.36 0.00 15.35
C ALA A 219 -1.56 -1.31 16.15
N ALA A 220 -1.56 -1.24 17.48
CA ALA A 220 -1.79 -2.41 18.33
C ALA A 220 -3.22 -2.97 18.15
N GLY A 221 -4.23 -2.09 18.06
CA GLY A 221 -5.62 -2.47 17.83
C GLY A 221 -5.79 -3.24 16.52
N LEU A 222 -5.29 -2.68 15.43
CA LEU A 222 -5.36 -3.30 14.10
C LEU A 222 -4.54 -4.60 14.03
N THR A 223 -3.37 -4.65 14.67
CA THR A 223 -2.56 -5.87 14.76
C THR A 223 -3.30 -6.96 15.54
N GLY A 224 -3.93 -6.63 16.66
CA GLY A 224 -4.73 -7.56 17.44
C GLY A 224 -5.90 -8.14 16.66
N LEU A 225 -6.65 -7.30 15.92
CA LEU A 225 -7.75 -7.76 15.06
C LEU A 225 -7.24 -8.71 13.97
N LEU A 226 -6.15 -8.36 13.29
CA LEU A 226 -5.59 -9.19 12.22
C LEU A 226 -5.01 -10.50 12.77
N LEU A 227 -4.33 -10.44 13.92
CA LEU A 227 -3.79 -11.64 14.60
C LEU A 227 -4.92 -12.58 15.01
N GLY A 228 -5.96 -12.07 15.65
CA GLY A 228 -7.10 -12.89 16.05
C GLY A 228 -7.83 -13.52 14.85
N ALA A 229 -8.00 -12.79 13.76
CA ALA A 229 -8.55 -13.33 12.51
C ALA A 229 -7.66 -14.44 11.92
N SER A 230 -6.34 -14.27 11.97
CA SER A 230 -5.36 -15.26 11.53
C SER A 230 -5.39 -16.53 12.40
N LEU A 231 -5.44 -16.37 13.74
CA LEU A 231 -5.55 -17.48 14.69
C LEU A 231 -6.89 -18.22 14.57
N GLY A 232 -7.99 -17.51 14.31
CA GLY A 232 -9.29 -18.14 14.06
C GLY A 232 -9.28 -19.13 12.92
N ALA A 233 -8.46 -18.89 11.92
CA ALA A 233 -8.31 -19.79 10.78
C ALA A 233 -7.34 -20.95 11.04
N SER A 234 -6.31 -20.80 11.87
CA SER A 234 -5.35 -21.85 12.18
C SER A 234 -5.78 -22.74 13.34
N GLU A 235 -6.26 -22.12 14.44
CA GLU A 235 -6.60 -22.78 15.70
C GLU A 235 -8.10 -23.03 15.88
N GLY A 236 -8.92 -22.40 15.03
CA GLY A 236 -10.37 -22.49 15.08
C GLY A 236 -11.04 -21.30 15.80
N TRP A 237 -12.27 -21.01 15.39
CA TRP A 237 -13.06 -19.89 15.91
C TRP A 237 -13.63 -20.11 17.31
N THR A 238 -13.54 -21.33 17.85
CA THR A 238 -13.94 -21.67 19.24
C THR A 238 -12.81 -21.56 20.23
N ALA A 239 -11.54 -21.49 19.78
CA ALA A 239 -10.38 -21.43 20.65
C ALA A 239 -10.27 -20.07 21.35
N PRO A 240 -10.02 -20.03 22.69
CA PRO A 240 -9.82 -18.77 23.43
C PRO A 240 -8.68 -17.91 22.89
N VAL A 241 -7.63 -18.54 22.35
CA VAL A 241 -6.47 -17.86 21.75
C VAL A 241 -6.87 -16.98 20.56
N THR A 242 -7.96 -17.27 19.89
CA THR A 242 -8.54 -16.46 18.80
C THR A 242 -9.22 -15.20 19.32
N TRP A 243 -10.00 -15.33 20.39
CA TRP A 243 -10.85 -14.24 20.87
C TRP A 243 -10.11 -13.21 21.71
N ILE A 244 -9.02 -13.61 22.41
CA ILE A 244 -8.21 -12.67 23.21
C ILE A 244 -7.65 -11.53 22.33
N PRO A 245 -6.91 -11.78 21.22
CA PRO A 245 -6.41 -10.70 20.39
C PRO A 245 -7.51 -9.98 19.61
N LEU A 246 -8.63 -10.65 19.25
CA LEU A 246 -9.77 -9.99 18.62
C LEU A 246 -10.41 -8.97 19.58
N ALA A 247 -10.71 -9.38 20.81
CA ALA A 247 -11.34 -8.50 21.79
C ALA A 247 -10.40 -7.35 22.20
N ALA A 248 -9.12 -7.66 22.45
CA ALA A 248 -8.11 -6.64 22.75
C ALA A 248 -7.94 -5.67 21.57
N GLY A 249 -7.88 -6.18 20.33
CA GLY A 249 -7.78 -5.38 19.13
C GLY A 249 -8.98 -4.47 18.91
N ALA A 250 -10.19 -4.98 19.11
CA ALA A 250 -11.42 -4.20 19.05
C ALA A 250 -11.47 -3.11 20.11
N ALA A 251 -11.12 -3.44 21.37
CA ALA A 251 -11.08 -2.48 22.48
C ALA A 251 -10.05 -1.36 22.23
N LEU A 252 -8.84 -1.70 21.76
CA LEU A 252 -7.80 -0.72 21.45
C LEU A 252 -8.19 0.18 20.26
N THR A 253 -8.81 -0.38 19.22
CA THR A 253 -9.29 0.39 18.07
C THR A 253 -10.45 1.33 18.47
N ALA A 254 -11.37 0.86 19.30
CA ALA A 254 -12.44 1.70 19.86
C ALA A 254 -11.87 2.79 20.77
N SER A 255 -10.87 2.45 21.60
CA SER A 255 -10.16 3.41 22.46
C SER A 255 -9.45 4.49 21.62
N TYR A 256 -8.85 4.08 20.48
CA TYR A 256 -8.27 5.05 19.54
C TYR A 256 -9.33 5.99 18.97
N ALA A 257 -10.51 5.50 18.58
CA ALA A 257 -11.58 6.35 18.05
C ALA A 257 -12.05 7.39 19.10
N GLY A 258 -12.20 6.98 20.37
CA GLY A 258 -12.49 7.88 21.48
C GLY A 258 -11.37 8.87 21.79
N TRP A 259 -10.11 8.43 21.67
CA TRP A 259 -8.92 9.26 21.84
C TRP A 259 -8.82 10.32 20.72
N ALA A 260 -8.93 9.89 19.46
CA ALA A 260 -8.84 10.77 18.28
C ALA A 260 -9.92 11.86 18.30
N ALA A 261 -11.14 11.54 18.76
CA ALA A 261 -12.25 12.49 18.85
C ALA A 261 -11.99 13.65 19.83
N ARG A 262 -11.03 13.48 20.76
CA ARG A 262 -10.69 14.48 21.82
C ARG A 262 -9.39 15.23 21.50
N ARG A 263 -8.75 14.97 20.37
CA ARG A 263 -7.46 15.57 19.99
C ARG A 263 -7.63 16.51 18.81
N GLU A 264 -6.96 17.66 18.86
CA GLU A 264 -6.89 18.60 17.74
C GLU A 264 -6.05 18.06 16.59
N GLN A 265 -5.04 17.25 16.89
CA GLN A 265 -4.12 16.65 15.92
C GLN A 265 -3.93 15.16 16.25
N PRO A 266 -4.94 14.31 15.95
CA PRO A 266 -4.79 12.87 16.13
C PRO A 266 -3.83 12.28 15.09
N ALA A 267 -3.30 11.07 15.37
CA ALA A 267 -2.45 10.34 14.42
C ALA A 267 -3.14 10.12 13.07
N LEU A 268 -4.45 9.86 13.10
CA LEU A 268 -5.31 9.75 11.93
C LEU A 268 -6.64 10.46 12.21
N ASP A 269 -6.97 11.49 11.44
CA ASP A 269 -8.18 12.27 11.68
C ASP A 269 -9.42 11.56 11.12
N LEU A 270 -10.13 10.88 12.02
CA LEU A 270 -11.38 10.19 11.70
C LEU A 270 -12.58 11.15 11.55
N SER A 271 -12.45 12.41 11.94
CA SER A 271 -13.55 13.39 11.82
C SER A 271 -13.89 13.67 10.36
N LEU A 272 -12.92 13.51 9.46
CA LEU A 272 -13.10 13.64 8.02
C LEU A 272 -14.13 12.64 7.46
N THR A 273 -14.38 11.54 8.15
CA THR A 273 -15.35 10.50 7.74
C THR A 273 -16.72 10.65 8.37
N ARG A 274 -17.00 11.73 9.13
CA ARG A 274 -18.31 11.95 9.77
C ARG A 274 -19.43 12.21 8.76
N GLN A 275 -19.09 12.76 7.59
CA GLN A 275 -20.05 12.98 6.52
C GLN A 275 -20.32 11.68 5.76
N ARG A 276 -21.57 11.46 5.33
CA ARG A 276 -21.99 10.21 4.64
C ARG A 276 -21.19 9.89 3.38
N GLY A 277 -20.88 10.89 2.55
CA GLY A 277 -20.09 10.71 1.32
C GLY A 277 -18.68 10.21 1.59
N PRO A 278 -17.86 10.93 2.38
CA PRO A 278 -16.56 10.49 2.83
C PRO A 278 -16.55 9.12 3.51
N ALA A 279 -17.49 8.85 4.44
CA ALA A 279 -17.57 7.55 5.12
C ALA A 279 -17.80 6.40 4.13
N LEU A 280 -18.74 6.60 3.18
CA LEU A 280 -19.03 5.61 2.15
C LEU A 280 -17.83 5.41 1.20
N SER A 281 -17.14 6.49 0.83
CA SER A 281 -15.91 6.40 0.02
C SER A 281 -14.84 5.57 0.71
N MET A 282 -14.66 5.73 2.02
CA MET A 282 -13.72 4.94 2.82
C MET A 282 -14.13 3.47 2.91
N ALA A 283 -15.42 3.18 3.12
CA ALA A 283 -15.93 1.81 3.15
C ALA A 283 -15.74 1.10 1.80
N LEU A 284 -16.05 1.77 0.70
CA LEU A 284 -15.86 1.24 -0.65
C LEU A 284 -14.37 1.07 -0.99
N CYS A 285 -13.51 1.99 -0.56
CA CYS A 285 -12.06 1.86 -0.68
C CYS A 285 -11.55 0.61 0.05
N ALA A 286 -12.05 0.34 1.27
CA ALA A 286 -11.69 -0.86 2.01
C ALA A 286 -12.11 -2.12 1.26
N LEU A 287 -13.34 -2.21 0.78
CA LEU A 287 -13.83 -3.37 0.00
C LEU A 287 -12.97 -3.60 -1.26
N ALA A 288 -12.70 -2.56 -2.03
CA ALA A 288 -11.86 -2.64 -3.22
C ALA A 288 -10.43 -3.12 -2.87
N SER A 289 -9.86 -2.62 -1.77
CA SER A 289 -8.53 -3.00 -1.31
C SER A 289 -8.48 -4.45 -0.87
N VAL A 290 -9.45 -4.90 -0.06
CA VAL A 290 -9.56 -6.31 0.36
C VAL A 290 -9.59 -7.23 -0.86
N VAL A 291 -10.51 -6.99 -1.80
CA VAL A 291 -10.66 -7.81 -3.00
C VAL A 291 -9.38 -7.83 -3.84
N THR A 292 -8.75 -6.67 -4.03
CA THR A 292 -7.56 -6.53 -4.87
C THR A 292 -6.35 -7.23 -4.27
N TRP A 293 -5.96 -6.89 -3.04
CA TRP A 293 -4.76 -7.39 -2.40
C TRP A 293 -4.83 -8.88 -2.08
N ALA A 294 -6.03 -9.39 -1.75
CA ALA A 294 -6.27 -10.80 -1.52
C ALA A 294 -5.90 -11.67 -2.74
N ALA A 295 -6.31 -11.28 -3.94
CA ALA A 295 -6.01 -12.06 -5.13
C ALA A 295 -4.54 -11.93 -5.57
N VAL A 296 -3.93 -10.75 -5.39
CA VAL A 296 -2.50 -10.53 -5.66
C VAL A 296 -1.63 -11.43 -4.77
N PHE A 297 -2.08 -11.70 -3.55
CA PHE A 297 -1.44 -12.64 -2.65
C PHE A 297 -1.73 -14.11 -3.03
N LEU A 298 -3.01 -14.45 -3.24
CA LEU A 298 -3.46 -15.82 -3.38
C LEU A 298 -2.99 -16.49 -4.66
N LEU A 299 -3.00 -15.78 -5.78
CA LEU A 299 -2.70 -16.38 -7.08
C LEU A 299 -1.24 -16.84 -7.25
N PRO A 300 -0.21 -16.08 -6.84
CA PRO A 300 1.16 -16.59 -6.84
C PRO A 300 1.35 -17.84 -6.00
N VAL A 301 0.71 -17.88 -4.82
CA VAL A 301 0.73 -19.06 -3.94
C VAL A 301 0.10 -20.26 -4.66
N PHE A 302 -1.07 -20.09 -5.26
CA PHE A 302 -1.75 -21.16 -6.00
C PHE A 302 -0.92 -21.67 -7.20
N VAL A 303 -0.34 -20.75 -7.99
CA VAL A 303 0.50 -21.09 -9.15
C VAL A 303 1.73 -21.91 -8.73
N GLN A 304 2.33 -21.58 -7.59
CA GLN A 304 3.53 -22.27 -7.11
C GLN A 304 3.20 -23.55 -6.36
N SER A 305 2.31 -23.50 -5.37
CA SER A 305 2.05 -24.66 -4.50
C SER A 305 1.11 -25.69 -5.11
N VAL A 306 0.18 -25.30 -6.01
CA VAL A 306 -0.84 -26.20 -6.58
C VAL A 306 -0.51 -26.59 -8.01
N GLN A 307 -0.10 -25.62 -8.85
CA GLN A 307 0.30 -25.93 -10.23
C GLN A 307 1.76 -26.38 -10.34
N GLY A 308 2.56 -26.30 -9.25
CA GLY A 308 3.96 -26.70 -9.22
C GLY A 308 4.88 -25.85 -10.12
N ARG A 309 4.44 -24.64 -10.48
CA ARG A 309 5.21 -23.77 -11.38
C ARG A 309 6.23 -22.94 -10.61
N SER A 310 7.24 -22.44 -11.32
CA SER A 310 8.30 -21.62 -10.73
C SER A 310 7.81 -20.26 -10.26
N ALA A 311 8.54 -19.63 -9.34
CA ALA A 311 8.29 -18.25 -8.91
C ALA A 311 8.36 -17.25 -10.08
N LEU A 312 9.23 -17.51 -11.09
CA LEU A 312 9.28 -16.72 -12.30
C LEU A 312 7.96 -16.80 -13.09
N ALA A 313 7.39 -18.01 -13.23
CA ALA A 313 6.11 -18.20 -13.90
C ALA A 313 4.97 -17.45 -13.18
N ALA A 314 4.96 -17.50 -11.85
CA ALA A 314 4.01 -16.72 -11.03
C ALA A 314 4.21 -15.20 -11.21
N GLY A 315 5.49 -14.75 -11.26
CA GLY A 315 5.85 -13.36 -11.52
C GLY A 315 5.39 -12.87 -12.90
N LEU A 316 5.59 -13.67 -13.93
CA LEU A 316 5.12 -13.36 -15.30
C LEU A 316 3.61 -13.29 -15.41
N ALA A 317 2.86 -14.12 -14.65
CA ALA A 317 1.41 -14.03 -14.58
C ALA A 317 0.91 -12.72 -13.95
N LEU A 318 1.69 -12.14 -13.02
CA LEU A 318 1.38 -10.87 -12.35
C LEU A 318 1.83 -9.64 -13.15
N ALA A 319 2.81 -9.75 -14.05
CA ALA A 319 3.39 -8.61 -14.76
C ALA A 319 2.35 -7.75 -15.52
N PRO A 320 1.39 -8.31 -16.28
CA PRO A 320 0.39 -7.52 -16.98
C PRO A 320 -0.49 -6.69 -16.04
N GLN A 321 -0.75 -7.18 -14.81
CA GLN A 321 -1.50 -6.46 -13.80
C GLN A 321 -0.86 -5.11 -13.48
N GLY A 322 0.44 -5.07 -13.21
CA GLY A 322 1.16 -3.84 -12.88
C GLY A 322 1.13 -2.83 -14.03
N LEU A 323 1.36 -3.28 -15.26
CA LEU A 323 1.32 -2.44 -16.46
C LEU A 323 -0.06 -1.83 -16.67
N ILE A 324 -1.12 -2.65 -16.57
CA ILE A 324 -2.50 -2.20 -16.77
C ILE A 324 -2.95 -1.28 -15.65
N THR A 325 -2.54 -1.51 -14.39
CA THR A 325 -2.81 -0.57 -13.29
C THR A 325 -2.20 0.80 -13.58
N GLY A 326 -0.93 0.84 -14.00
CA GLY A 326 -0.26 2.08 -14.37
C GLY A 326 -0.93 2.79 -15.55
N LEU A 327 -1.24 2.04 -16.61
CA LEU A 327 -1.91 2.57 -17.80
C LEU A 327 -3.32 3.09 -17.45
N SER A 328 -4.08 2.35 -16.65
CA SER A 328 -5.40 2.77 -16.18
C SER A 328 -5.33 4.06 -15.36
N ALA A 329 -4.32 4.22 -14.49
CA ALA A 329 -4.15 5.45 -13.72
C ALA A 329 -3.90 6.68 -14.61
N VAL A 330 -3.21 6.51 -15.73
CA VAL A 330 -2.93 7.60 -16.69
C VAL A 330 -4.11 7.88 -17.63
N LEU A 331 -4.82 6.84 -18.07
CA LEU A 331 -5.89 6.97 -19.07
C LEU A 331 -7.27 7.18 -18.45
N ALA A 332 -7.52 6.68 -17.25
CA ALA A 332 -8.82 6.81 -16.58
C ALA A 332 -9.31 8.27 -16.50
N PRO A 333 -8.49 9.28 -16.19
CA PRO A 333 -8.91 10.67 -16.21
C PRO A 333 -9.52 11.13 -17.53
N ARG A 334 -8.98 10.64 -18.65
CA ARG A 334 -9.45 11.00 -19.99
C ARG A 334 -10.74 10.29 -20.39
N TRP A 335 -10.83 8.98 -20.05
CA TRP A 335 -12.00 8.16 -20.40
C TRP A 335 -13.21 8.43 -19.51
N LEU A 336 -12.95 8.89 -18.27
CA LEU A 336 -13.97 9.15 -17.27
C LEU A 336 -14.41 10.63 -17.25
N ALA A 337 -13.80 11.48 -18.10
CA ALA A 337 -14.20 12.87 -18.24
C ALA A 337 -15.69 12.93 -18.64
N GLY A 338 -16.50 13.61 -17.80
CA GLY A 338 -17.95 13.72 -18.01
C GLY A 338 -18.83 12.68 -17.33
N LEU A 339 -18.28 11.56 -16.87
CA LEU A 339 -19.02 10.59 -16.04
C LEU A 339 -19.09 11.08 -14.58
N THR A 340 -20.11 10.62 -13.86
CA THR A 340 -20.19 10.89 -12.42
C THR A 340 -19.34 9.89 -11.63
N VAL A 341 -18.88 10.27 -10.44
CA VAL A 341 -18.15 9.39 -9.50
C VAL A 341 -18.95 8.10 -9.26
N ARG A 342 -20.28 8.20 -9.07
CA ARG A 342 -21.17 7.06 -8.89
C ARG A 342 -21.05 6.06 -10.03
N VAL A 343 -21.23 6.52 -11.27
CA VAL A 343 -21.20 5.65 -12.47
C VAL A 343 -19.84 4.99 -12.64
N THR A 344 -18.78 5.75 -12.41
CA THR A 344 -17.41 5.25 -12.56
C THR A 344 -17.08 4.19 -11.52
N VAL A 345 -17.41 4.43 -10.25
CA VAL A 345 -17.15 3.47 -9.16
C VAL A 345 -18.02 2.22 -9.33
N LEU A 346 -19.29 2.39 -9.71
CA LEU A 346 -20.18 1.26 -10.01
C LEU A 346 -19.61 0.40 -11.15
N ALA A 347 -19.21 1.00 -12.27
CA ALA A 347 -18.59 0.29 -13.37
C ALA A 347 -17.29 -0.41 -12.94
N GLY A 348 -16.47 0.25 -12.12
CA GLY A 348 -15.24 -0.31 -11.57
C GLY A 348 -15.48 -1.55 -10.71
N PHE A 349 -16.46 -1.52 -9.80
CA PHE A 349 -16.82 -2.68 -9.00
C PHE A 349 -17.48 -3.80 -9.82
N ALA A 350 -18.27 -3.45 -10.84
CA ALA A 350 -18.84 -4.44 -11.78
C ALA A 350 -17.71 -5.16 -12.55
N VAL A 351 -16.74 -4.41 -13.09
CA VAL A 351 -15.56 -4.99 -13.74
C VAL A 351 -14.75 -5.85 -12.76
N LEU A 352 -14.59 -5.39 -11.52
CA LEU A 352 -13.89 -6.14 -10.47
C LEU A 352 -14.58 -7.45 -10.15
N ALA A 353 -15.92 -7.44 -10.03
CA ALA A 353 -16.72 -8.64 -9.77
C ALA A 353 -16.61 -9.64 -10.92
N VAL A 354 -16.83 -9.18 -12.17
CA VAL A 354 -16.76 -10.02 -13.37
C VAL A 354 -15.35 -10.61 -13.54
N ALA A 355 -14.30 -9.80 -13.42
CA ALA A 355 -12.93 -10.29 -13.53
C ALA A 355 -12.58 -11.25 -12.37
N THR A 356 -13.16 -11.06 -11.18
CA THR A 356 -12.97 -11.97 -10.03
C THR A 356 -13.70 -13.31 -10.23
N LEU A 357 -14.83 -13.34 -10.94
CA LEU A 357 -15.47 -14.59 -11.36
C LEU A 357 -14.52 -15.46 -12.19
N GLY A 358 -13.58 -14.87 -12.91
CA GLY A 358 -12.52 -15.59 -13.62
C GLY A 358 -11.70 -16.52 -12.72
N LEU A 359 -11.65 -16.29 -11.40
CA LEU A 359 -10.99 -17.21 -10.46
C LEU A 359 -11.64 -18.60 -10.45
N LEU A 360 -12.94 -18.70 -10.79
CA LEU A 360 -13.67 -19.97 -10.90
C LEU A 360 -13.26 -20.80 -12.12
N LEU A 361 -12.57 -20.19 -13.08
CA LEU A 361 -12.05 -20.89 -14.26
C LEU A 361 -10.65 -21.48 -14.01
N ILE A 362 -10.03 -21.17 -12.85
CA ILE A 362 -8.67 -21.58 -12.56
C ILE A 362 -8.69 -23.01 -11.99
N MET A 363 -8.02 -23.90 -12.69
CA MET A 363 -7.78 -25.30 -12.34
C MET A 363 -6.27 -25.56 -12.23
N THR A 364 -5.89 -26.79 -11.87
CA THR A 364 -4.49 -27.21 -11.81
C THR A 364 -3.77 -27.09 -13.17
N ALA A 365 -4.47 -27.34 -14.26
CA ALA A 365 -3.93 -27.28 -15.63
C ALA A 365 -4.13 -25.92 -16.33
N THR A 366 -4.69 -24.93 -15.67
CA THR A 366 -5.00 -23.62 -16.29
C THR A 366 -3.71 -22.95 -16.80
N PRO A 367 -3.69 -22.48 -18.06
CA PRO A 367 -2.50 -21.84 -18.62
C PRO A 367 -2.26 -20.47 -17.99
N LEU A 368 -0.99 -20.07 -17.86
CA LEU A 368 -0.59 -18.82 -17.22
C LEU A 368 -1.18 -17.57 -17.87
N TRP A 369 -1.35 -17.59 -19.21
CA TRP A 369 -1.92 -16.44 -19.92
C TRP A 369 -3.36 -16.14 -19.48
N LEU A 370 -4.15 -17.17 -19.13
CA LEU A 370 -5.52 -16.95 -18.62
C LEU A 370 -5.50 -16.35 -17.22
N ILE A 371 -4.59 -16.81 -16.35
CA ILE A 371 -4.39 -16.21 -15.01
C ILE A 371 -3.96 -14.76 -15.15
N ALA A 372 -3.03 -14.47 -16.06
CA ALA A 372 -2.57 -13.12 -16.36
C ALA A 372 -3.71 -12.23 -16.90
N ALA A 373 -4.57 -12.75 -17.78
CA ALA A 373 -5.72 -12.03 -18.32
C ALA A 373 -6.75 -11.69 -17.23
N ILE A 374 -7.03 -12.62 -16.31
CA ILE A 374 -7.91 -12.38 -15.16
C ILE A 374 -7.36 -11.26 -14.28
N LEU A 375 -6.07 -11.32 -13.95
CA LEU A 375 -5.40 -10.28 -13.15
C LEU A 375 -5.39 -8.92 -13.86
N ALA A 376 -5.15 -8.93 -15.17
CA ALA A 376 -5.18 -7.74 -16.01
C ALA A 376 -6.55 -7.07 -16.01
N GLY A 377 -7.63 -7.86 -16.19
CA GLY A 377 -9.00 -7.36 -16.11
C GLY A 377 -9.35 -6.74 -14.76
N ARG A 378 -8.86 -7.33 -13.66
CA ARG A 378 -9.01 -6.78 -12.31
C ARG A 378 -8.31 -5.44 -12.13
N SER A 379 -7.18 -5.26 -12.81
CA SER A 379 -6.39 -4.01 -12.71
C SER A 379 -7.07 -2.82 -13.36
N VAL A 380 -7.85 -3.03 -14.41
CA VAL A 380 -8.71 -1.98 -14.99
C VAL A 380 -9.67 -1.41 -13.94
N ALA A 381 -10.27 -2.31 -13.14
CA ALA A 381 -11.18 -1.90 -12.07
C ALA A 381 -10.53 -0.98 -11.03
N ILE A 382 -9.25 -1.19 -10.69
CA ILE A 382 -8.53 -0.37 -9.71
C ILE A 382 -8.47 1.09 -10.16
N GLY A 383 -8.15 1.34 -11.44
CA GLY A 383 -8.14 2.69 -12.01
C GLY A 383 -9.51 3.36 -11.99
N LEU A 384 -10.59 2.56 -12.17
CA LEU A 384 -11.97 3.05 -12.14
C LEU A 384 -12.50 3.33 -10.73
N VAL A 385 -11.91 2.73 -9.69
CA VAL A 385 -12.43 2.80 -8.31
C VAL A 385 -11.64 3.76 -7.44
N VAL A 386 -10.31 3.64 -7.41
CA VAL A 386 -9.49 4.31 -6.39
C VAL A 386 -9.50 5.83 -6.52
N ALA A 387 -9.22 6.35 -7.69
CA ALA A 387 -9.14 7.80 -7.91
C ALA A 387 -10.50 8.50 -7.76
N PRO A 388 -11.63 7.99 -8.30
CA PRO A 388 -12.95 8.58 -8.06
C PRO A 388 -13.39 8.51 -6.58
N LEU A 389 -13.05 7.45 -5.84
CA LEU A 389 -13.35 7.39 -4.41
C LEU A 389 -12.56 8.42 -3.61
N LEU A 390 -11.27 8.62 -3.92
CA LEU A 390 -10.49 9.70 -3.32
C LEU A 390 -11.12 11.07 -3.62
N GLN A 391 -11.57 11.30 -4.86
CA GLN A 391 -12.28 12.53 -5.23
C GLN A 391 -13.56 12.72 -4.42
N ALA A 392 -14.37 11.68 -4.25
CA ALA A 392 -15.60 11.75 -3.45
C ALA A 392 -15.30 12.01 -1.95
N LEU A 393 -14.18 11.50 -1.43
CA LEU A 393 -13.72 11.80 -0.08
C LEU A 393 -13.35 13.28 0.08
N VAL A 394 -12.54 13.83 -0.85
CA VAL A 394 -11.96 15.17 -0.68
C VAL A 394 -12.87 16.30 -1.10
N GLN A 395 -13.88 16.04 -1.94
CA GLN A 395 -14.74 17.06 -2.51
C GLN A 395 -15.46 17.98 -1.48
N PRO A 396 -16.03 17.46 -0.38
CA PRO A 396 -16.70 18.31 0.62
C PRO A 396 -15.72 18.99 1.58
N LEU A 397 -14.40 18.73 1.46
CA LEU A 397 -13.39 19.18 2.41
C LEU A 397 -12.78 20.52 2.01
N ARG A 398 -12.29 21.25 3.02
CA ARG A 398 -11.56 22.50 2.81
C ARG A 398 -10.14 22.23 2.28
N PRO A 399 -9.51 23.18 1.58
CA PRO A 399 -8.17 23.02 1.04
C PRO A 399 -7.09 22.66 2.07
N ASP A 400 -7.24 23.13 3.31
CA ASP A 400 -6.34 22.82 4.42
C ASP A 400 -6.42 21.35 4.89
N GLN A 401 -7.55 20.67 4.65
CA GLN A 401 -7.83 19.29 5.03
C GLN A 401 -7.42 18.24 3.96
N LEU A 402 -7.12 18.67 2.73
CA LEU A 402 -6.87 17.75 1.61
C LEU A 402 -5.66 16.84 1.86
N GLY A 403 -4.61 17.35 2.51
CA GLY A 403 -3.42 16.57 2.86
C GLY A 403 -3.73 15.44 3.85
N ASP A 404 -4.51 15.75 4.87
CA ASP A 404 -4.90 14.80 5.91
C ASP A 404 -5.87 13.75 5.34
N ALA A 405 -6.81 14.17 4.48
CA ALA A 405 -7.73 13.26 3.78
C ALA A 405 -7.00 12.28 2.87
N ASN A 406 -6.02 12.74 2.10
CA ASN A 406 -5.20 11.86 1.26
C ASN A 406 -4.37 10.86 2.11
N THR A 407 -3.82 11.33 3.22
CA THR A 407 -3.10 10.47 4.18
C THR A 407 -4.04 9.42 4.77
N LEU A 408 -5.22 9.83 5.23
CA LEU A 408 -6.25 8.93 5.75
C LEU A 408 -6.64 7.87 4.72
N PHE A 409 -6.92 8.28 3.46
CA PHE A 409 -7.30 7.38 2.39
C PHE A 409 -6.24 6.32 2.08
N ASN A 410 -4.98 6.75 1.92
CA ASN A 410 -3.87 5.83 1.65
C ASN A 410 -3.58 4.89 2.81
N THR A 411 -3.60 5.41 4.05
CA THR A 411 -3.46 4.61 5.27
C THR A 411 -4.55 3.53 5.33
N TRP A 412 -5.80 3.92 5.13
CA TRP A 412 -6.95 3.04 5.16
C TRP A 412 -6.89 1.95 4.09
N GLN A 413 -6.49 2.32 2.88
CA GLN A 413 -6.28 1.38 1.77
C GLN A 413 -5.25 0.29 2.13
N ARG A 414 -4.14 0.67 2.77
CA ARG A 414 -3.08 -0.27 3.21
C ARG A 414 -3.56 -1.18 4.32
N ILE A 415 -4.25 -0.62 5.31
CA ILE A 415 -4.84 -1.38 6.42
C ILE A 415 -5.85 -2.40 5.87
N ALA A 416 -6.80 -1.96 5.06
CA ALA A 416 -7.81 -2.84 4.45
C ALA A 416 -7.16 -3.93 3.56
N GLY A 417 -6.12 -3.58 2.81
CA GLY A 417 -5.33 -4.55 2.03
C GLY A 417 -4.67 -5.60 2.91
N SER A 418 -4.07 -5.20 4.03
CA SER A 418 -3.48 -6.12 5.02
C SER A 418 -4.52 -7.11 5.57
N PHE A 419 -5.70 -6.61 5.96
CA PHE A 419 -6.81 -7.45 6.41
C PHE A 419 -7.29 -8.39 5.30
N GLY A 420 -7.38 -7.90 4.08
CA GLY A 420 -7.76 -8.71 2.91
C GLY A 420 -6.84 -9.90 2.71
N ILE A 421 -5.54 -9.69 2.77
CA ILE A 421 -4.53 -10.75 2.66
C ILE A 421 -4.68 -11.74 3.81
N GLY A 422 -4.73 -11.26 5.06
CA GLY A 422 -4.81 -12.12 6.24
C GLY A 422 -6.06 -12.99 6.26
N LEU A 423 -7.25 -12.39 6.06
CA LEU A 423 -8.52 -13.10 6.04
C LEU A 423 -8.60 -14.12 4.91
N VAL A 424 -8.12 -13.76 3.72
CA VAL A 424 -8.19 -14.65 2.55
C VAL A 424 -7.16 -15.77 2.65
N ALA A 425 -5.95 -15.50 3.13
CA ALA A 425 -4.98 -16.56 3.42
C ALA A 425 -5.54 -17.59 4.41
N ALA A 426 -6.16 -17.10 5.48
CA ALA A 426 -6.80 -17.89 6.51
C ALA A 426 -7.97 -18.73 5.94
N LEU A 427 -8.87 -18.10 5.21
CA LEU A 427 -10.02 -18.75 4.57
C LEU A 427 -9.59 -19.82 3.57
N TYR A 428 -8.61 -19.49 2.73
CA TYR A 428 -8.06 -20.43 1.75
C TYR A 428 -7.40 -21.63 2.46
N ALA A 429 -6.54 -21.39 3.45
CA ALA A 429 -5.85 -22.45 4.17
C ALA A 429 -6.82 -23.44 4.86
N THR A 430 -7.89 -22.91 5.49
CA THR A 430 -8.91 -23.73 6.13
C THR A 430 -9.67 -24.58 5.10
N ARG A 431 -10.13 -23.96 4.02
CA ARG A 431 -10.90 -24.65 2.97
C ARG A 431 -10.05 -25.62 2.16
N ALA A 432 -8.76 -25.33 1.95
CA ALA A 432 -7.86 -26.23 1.24
C ALA A 432 -7.68 -27.58 1.94
N ARG A 433 -7.73 -27.59 3.29
CA ARG A 433 -7.67 -28.83 4.09
C ARG A 433 -8.92 -29.71 3.93
N THR A 434 -10.09 -29.12 3.72
CA THR A 434 -11.38 -29.82 3.70
C THR A 434 -11.89 -30.10 2.29
N LEU A 435 -11.72 -29.16 1.37
CA LEU A 435 -12.29 -29.19 0.01
C LEU A 435 -11.24 -29.45 -1.07
N GLY A 436 -9.94 -29.41 -0.69
CA GLY A 436 -8.85 -29.39 -1.65
C GLY A 436 -8.57 -27.97 -2.23
N PRO A 437 -7.38 -27.77 -2.81
CA PRO A 437 -6.88 -26.44 -3.14
C PRO A 437 -7.66 -25.71 -4.24
N VAL A 438 -8.17 -26.41 -5.24
CA VAL A 438 -8.94 -25.80 -6.34
C VAL A 438 -10.30 -25.33 -5.83
N ALA A 439 -11.05 -26.19 -5.12
CA ALA A 439 -12.35 -25.82 -4.55
C ALA A 439 -12.21 -24.72 -3.48
N ALA A 440 -11.10 -24.70 -2.74
CA ALA A 440 -10.77 -23.62 -1.83
C ALA A 440 -10.56 -22.29 -2.56
N LEU A 441 -9.85 -22.29 -3.71
CA LEU A 441 -9.68 -21.10 -4.55
C LEU A 441 -11.03 -20.58 -5.05
N HIS A 442 -11.88 -21.49 -5.59
CA HIS A 442 -13.20 -21.14 -6.11
C HIS A 442 -14.11 -20.57 -5.01
N SER A 443 -14.20 -21.24 -3.87
CA SER A 443 -15.05 -20.78 -2.77
C SER A 443 -14.56 -19.47 -2.15
N THR A 444 -13.24 -19.24 -2.11
CA THR A 444 -12.65 -17.97 -1.70
C THR A 444 -12.91 -16.89 -2.75
N GLY A 445 -12.81 -17.25 -4.03
CA GLY A 445 -13.17 -16.39 -5.16
C GLY A 445 -14.60 -15.90 -5.08
N LEU A 446 -15.57 -16.78 -4.76
CA LEU A 446 -16.97 -16.39 -4.57
C LEU A 446 -17.18 -15.38 -3.44
N VAL A 447 -16.43 -15.49 -2.34
CA VAL A 447 -16.45 -14.48 -1.26
C VAL A 447 -15.96 -13.14 -1.78
N LEU A 448 -14.87 -13.12 -2.55
CA LEU A 448 -14.35 -11.88 -3.14
C LEU A 448 -15.32 -11.27 -4.16
N VAL A 449 -16.03 -12.10 -4.95
CA VAL A 449 -17.09 -11.64 -5.86
C VAL A 449 -18.26 -11.02 -5.08
N ALA A 450 -18.68 -11.65 -3.99
CA ALA A 450 -19.75 -11.11 -3.14
C ALA A 450 -19.35 -9.76 -2.54
N LEU A 451 -18.10 -9.60 -2.08
CA LEU A 451 -17.58 -8.32 -1.59
C LEU A 451 -17.55 -7.25 -2.68
N ALA A 452 -17.14 -7.61 -3.90
CA ALA A 452 -17.18 -6.69 -5.04
C ALA A 452 -18.61 -6.29 -5.41
N ALA A 453 -19.57 -7.23 -5.36
CA ALA A 453 -20.98 -6.95 -5.60
C ALA A 453 -21.57 -6.02 -4.53
N VAL A 454 -21.25 -6.23 -3.25
CA VAL A 454 -21.59 -5.29 -2.16
C VAL A 454 -21.01 -3.90 -2.43
N GLY A 455 -19.77 -3.83 -2.93
CA GLY A 455 -19.15 -2.57 -3.35
C GLY A 455 -19.91 -1.89 -4.49
N ALA A 456 -20.37 -2.64 -5.48
CA ALA A 456 -21.20 -2.14 -6.59
C ALA A 456 -22.55 -1.59 -6.08
N LEU A 457 -23.23 -2.30 -5.19
CA LEU A 457 -24.46 -1.83 -4.57
C LEU A 457 -24.23 -0.57 -3.73
N GLY A 458 -23.13 -0.53 -2.94
CA GLY A 458 -22.77 0.64 -2.19
C GLY A 458 -22.45 1.86 -3.07
N ALA A 459 -21.91 1.64 -4.26
CA ALA A 459 -21.64 2.73 -5.21
C ALA A 459 -22.90 3.45 -5.68
N LEU A 460 -24.08 2.79 -5.68
CA LEU A 460 -25.36 3.42 -6.02
C LEU A 460 -25.76 4.55 -5.09
N VAL A 461 -25.26 4.53 -3.86
CA VAL A 461 -25.55 5.55 -2.83
C VAL A 461 -24.55 6.72 -2.89
N LEU A 462 -23.45 6.62 -3.66
CA LEU A 462 -22.50 7.70 -3.84
C LEU A 462 -23.17 8.95 -4.47
N PRO A 463 -22.70 10.17 -4.11
CA PRO A 463 -23.17 11.38 -4.74
C PRO A 463 -22.90 11.39 -6.26
N GLY A 464 -23.88 11.84 -7.04
CA GLY A 464 -23.79 11.93 -8.52
C GLY A 464 -22.94 13.10 -9.02
N VAL A 465 -21.82 13.35 -8.39
CA VAL A 465 -20.91 14.45 -8.72
C VAL A 465 -20.09 14.10 -9.97
N ARG A 466 -19.91 15.06 -10.88
CA ARG A 466 -19.08 14.88 -12.06
C ARG A 466 -17.59 14.79 -11.70
N ASN A 467 -16.84 13.98 -12.43
CA ASN A 467 -15.38 13.87 -12.30
C ASN A 467 -14.69 15.14 -12.84
N THR A 468 -14.76 16.24 -12.11
CA THR A 468 -14.23 17.54 -12.54
C THR A 468 -12.76 17.76 -12.20
N ALA A 469 -12.22 17.05 -11.22
CA ALA A 469 -10.83 17.20 -10.80
C ALA A 469 -9.81 16.66 -11.81
N MET A 470 -10.24 15.79 -12.74
CA MET A 470 -9.37 15.14 -13.72
C MET A 470 -9.25 15.88 -15.07
N ALA A 471 -10.07 16.91 -15.32
CA ALA A 471 -10.02 17.68 -16.57
C ALA A 471 -8.94 18.80 -16.57
N ARG A 472 -8.18 18.96 -15.48
CA ARG A 472 -7.17 20.01 -15.31
C ARG A 472 -5.71 19.51 -15.27
N TYR A 473 -5.49 18.23 -15.62
CA TYR A 473 -4.15 17.65 -15.73
C TYR A 473 -3.87 17.17 -17.18
#